data_a898fb70570b9e7389d11ffe61018098
#
_entry.id   a898fb70570b9e7389d11ffe61018098
#
_cell.length_a   1.000
_cell.length_b   1.000
_cell.length_c   1.000
_cell.angle_alpha   90.00
_cell.angle_beta   90.00
_cell.angle_gamma   90.00
#
_symmetry.space_group_name_H-M   'P 1'
#
loop_
_entity.id
_entity.type
_entity.pdbx_description
1 polymer ?
#
loop_
_entity_poly.entity_id
_entity_poly.type
_entity_poly.pdbx_seq_one_letter_code
_entity_poly.pdbx_strand_id
1 'polypeptide(L)'
;MPRPPPPPGFVQLLLLPQDSFYLEVPMRIATTVCLYPLKYLRYIGWCVLGVSGSLVDETGAAVELNGELVDRGVYRYDVPDGNILSHAVDPGVIKQRTHTHSATTATRENFREKVLKRDGRCVWTGIDEGVGMHIIPYARGDEWIQLIIENRPNEENLTTLRSINDIRNGFYATAEIHVHFFDQQKVAVLATPNPILKTTDIPDRHQRQLADDVSYPPDSRYTLQWITTPSSRSTLERTPNNNDATFANRRQKPARLLLHYRYGAAAVKNWGKNVAVLIQYHQPNRPSVPTPAPMGPSKAKHVRSVSIKKREKRRREEEREGAGAGMEQAGGRNEGGTSAATAVESEAQDIWDEHDVMLFFWGNSKAAQERRAKEEADHREYLEKWRSGIPRNPLNV
;
A
#
# COMPACT_ATOMS: atom_id res chain seq x y z
N MET A 1 17.43 30.44 4.23
CA MET A 1 16.31 31.28 3.76
C MET A 1 15.18 31.15 4.75
N PRO A 2 14.42 32.20 5.06
CA PRO A 2 13.25 32.10 5.91
C PRO A 2 12.24 31.12 5.29
N ARG A 3 11.51 30.39 6.15
CA ARG A 3 10.44 29.47 5.73
C ARG A 3 9.33 30.25 5.01
N PRO A 4 8.83 29.78 3.86
CA PRO A 4 7.67 30.39 3.22
C PRO A 4 6.42 30.18 4.09
N PRO A 5 5.47 31.14 4.10
CA PRO A 5 4.21 30.96 4.79
C PRO A 5 3.40 29.80 4.16
N PRO A 6 2.52 29.14 4.93
CA PRO A 6 1.68 28.07 4.40
C PRO A 6 0.77 28.57 3.26
N PRO A 7 0.60 27.79 2.19
CA PRO A 7 -0.38 28.13 1.16
C PRO A 7 -1.82 28.06 1.70
N PRO A 8 -2.80 28.73 1.07
CA PRO A 8 -4.20 28.63 1.45
C PRO A 8 -4.70 27.19 1.48
N GLY A 9 -5.48 26.84 2.50
CA GLY A 9 -5.98 25.46 2.70
C GLY A 9 -4.96 24.49 3.31
N PHE A 10 -3.81 25.00 3.76
CA PHE A 10 -2.78 24.20 4.42
C PHE A 10 -2.38 24.80 5.76
N VAL A 11 -1.88 23.94 6.64
CA VAL A 11 -1.19 24.32 7.87
C VAL A 11 0.21 23.76 7.86
N GLN A 12 1.13 24.38 8.59
CA GLN A 12 2.47 23.84 8.77
C GLN A 12 2.62 23.25 10.16
N LEU A 13 3.18 22.04 10.21
CA LEU A 13 3.58 21.35 11.42
C LEU A 13 5.10 21.26 11.46
N LEU A 14 5.73 22.09 12.30
CA LEU A 14 7.17 22.12 12.51
C LEU A 14 7.58 20.95 13.40
N LEU A 15 8.52 20.13 12.96
CA LEU A 15 8.92 18.90 13.63
C LEU A 15 10.34 18.96 14.20
N LEU A 16 11.20 19.77 13.62
CA LEU A 16 12.57 19.95 14.09
C LEU A 16 12.89 21.44 14.32
N PRO A 17 13.85 21.73 15.22
CA PRO A 17 14.29 23.11 15.47
C PRO A 17 14.74 23.84 14.20
N GLN A 18 14.67 25.16 14.24
CA GLN A 18 15.10 26.05 13.15
C GLN A 18 14.39 25.78 11.81
N ASP A 19 13.17 25.22 11.87
CA ASP A 19 12.36 24.87 10.68
C ASP A 19 13.09 23.96 9.68
N SER A 20 14.07 23.20 10.17
CA SER A 20 14.91 22.33 9.35
C SER A 20 14.11 21.19 8.69
N PHE A 21 13.00 20.77 9.30
CA PHE A 21 12.06 19.79 8.76
C PHE A 21 10.64 20.07 9.26
N TYR A 22 9.67 20.11 8.34
CA TYR A 22 8.27 20.35 8.64
C TYR A 22 7.35 19.68 7.63
N LEU A 23 6.04 19.62 7.95
CA LEU A 23 4.98 19.12 7.07
C LEU A 23 4.05 20.26 6.66
N GLU A 24 3.64 20.28 5.39
CA GLU A 24 2.52 21.09 4.89
C GLU A 24 1.29 20.20 4.79
N VAL A 25 0.45 20.23 5.82
CA VAL A 25 -0.71 19.35 5.96
C VAL A 25 -1.93 20.01 5.35
N PRO A 26 -2.62 19.38 4.36
CA PRO A 26 -3.85 19.91 3.82
C PRO A 26 -4.97 19.92 4.90
N MET A 27 -5.55 21.07 5.18
CA MET A 27 -6.63 21.21 6.17
C MET A 27 -7.80 20.29 5.88
N ARG A 28 -8.19 20.19 4.59
CA ARG A 28 -9.28 19.31 4.15
C ARG A 28 -9.05 17.86 4.56
N ILE A 29 -7.82 17.38 4.50
CA ILE A 29 -7.51 16.01 4.92
C ILE A 29 -7.61 15.92 6.44
N ALA A 30 -6.96 16.80 7.18
CA ALA A 30 -6.97 16.77 8.64
C ALA A 30 -8.39 16.78 9.21
N THR A 31 -9.29 17.63 8.67
CA THR A 31 -10.68 17.73 9.10
C THR A 31 -11.56 16.56 8.66
N THR A 32 -11.19 15.85 7.59
CA THR A 32 -11.96 14.69 7.11
C THR A 32 -11.59 13.41 7.86
N VAL A 33 -10.34 13.25 8.28
CA VAL A 33 -9.85 12.00 8.88
C VAL A 33 -10.02 11.95 10.40
N CYS A 34 -10.20 13.10 11.06
CA CYS A 34 -10.33 13.19 12.50
C CYS A 34 -11.29 14.33 12.89
N LEU A 35 -12.15 14.08 13.90
CA LEU A 35 -13.09 15.07 14.45
C LEU A 35 -12.36 16.21 15.19
N TYR A 36 -11.13 15.95 15.65
CA TYR A 36 -10.28 16.92 16.34
C TYR A 36 -8.99 17.13 15.55
N PRO A 37 -8.95 18.03 14.56
CA PRO A 37 -7.82 18.19 13.65
C PRO A 37 -6.51 18.56 14.34
N LEU A 38 -6.53 19.30 15.46
CA LEU A 38 -5.34 19.62 16.24
C LEU A 38 -4.77 18.40 16.97
N LYS A 39 -5.62 17.49 17.48
CA LYS A 39 -5.17 16.17 17.98
C LYS A 39 -4.53 15.37 16.86
N TYR A 40 -5.09 15.44 15.65
CA TYR A 40 -4.54 14.76 14.48
C TYR A 40 -3.16 15.30 14.11
N LEU A 41 -2.93 16.61 14.14
CA LEU A 41 -1.59 17.18 13.94
C LEU A 41 -0.60 16.66 14.98
N ARG A 42 -1.01 16.62 16.25
CA ARG A 42 -0.18 16.03 17.31
C ARG A 42 0.11 14.56 17.05
N TYR A 43 -0.88 13.78 16.61
CA TYR A 43 -0.72 12.38 16.22
C TYR A 43 0.28 12.22 15.07
N ILE A 44 0.20 13.05 14.01
CA ILE A 44 1.17 13.02 12.91
C ILE A 44 2.58 13.31 13.40
N GLY A 45 2.77 14.32 14.25
CA GLY A 45 4.07 14.62 14.85
C GLY A 45 4.65 13.41 15.58
N TRP A 46 3.83 12.74 16.40
CA TRP A 46 4.21 11.50 17.08
C TRP A 46 4.51 10.35 16.09
N CYS A 47 3.71 10.16 15.07
CA CYS A 47 3.97 9.14 14.05
C CYS A 47 5.31 9.36 13.34
N VAL A 48 5.65 10.61 13.06
CA VAL A 48 6.90 10.95 12.35
C VAL A 48 8.11 10.83 13.27
N LEU A 49 8.05 11.43 14.47
CA LEU A 49 9.20 11.50 15.37
C LEU A 49 9.33 10.28 16.30
N GLY A 50 8.26 9.51 16.52
CA GLY A 50 8.27 8.32 17.37
C GLY A 50 8.29 8.59 18.87
N VAL A 51 8.31 9.82 19.31
CA VAL A 51 8.38 10.26 20.70
C VAL A 51 7.18 11.11 21.07
N SER A 52 6.76 11.06 22.34
CA SER A 52 5.67 11.88 22.84
C SER A 52 6.06 13.35 22.90
N GLY A 53 5.16 14.22 22.45
CA GLY A 53 5.34 15.66 22.47
C GLY A 53 4.00 16.39 22.64
N SER A 54 4.08 17.69 22.80
CA SER A 54 2.95 18.61 22.85
C SER A 54 2.81 19.40 21.55
N LEU A 55 1.62 19.93 21.29
CA LEU A 55 1.40 20.84 20.19
C LEU A 55 1.37 22.26 20.73
N VAL A 56 2.22 23.12 20.19
CA VAL A 56 2.24 24.55 20.52
C VAL A 56 2.03 25.38 19.26
N ASP A 57 1.54 26.61 19.44
CA ASP A 57 1.36 27.55 18.36
C ASP A 57 2.69 28.26 18.00
N GLU A 58 2.63 29.21 17.08
CA GLU A 58 3.78 29.99 16.63
C GLU A 58 4.44 30.82 17.75
N THR A 59 3.66 31.20 18.78
CA THR A 59 4.16 31.94 19.95
C THR A 59 4.80 31.05 21.01
N GLY A 60 4.66 29.73 20.86
CA GLY A 60 5.08 28.71 21.84
C GLY A 60 4.03 28.43 22.93
N ALA A 61 2.83 28.97 22.82
CA ALA A 61 1.74 28.67 23.72
C ALA A 61 1.13 27.29 23.43
N ALA A 62 0.74 26.57 24.49
CA ALA A 62 0.10 25.26 24.33
C ALA A 62 -1.23 25.40 23.59
N VAL A 63 -1.46 24.55 22.59
CA VAL A 63 -2.68 24.55 21.79
C VAL A 63 -3.75 23.69 22.46
N GLU A 64 -4.99 24.20 22.55
CA GLU A 64 -6.13 23.40 22.96
C GLU A 64 -6.50 22.42 21.86
N LEU A 65 -6.31 21.12 22.15
CA LEU A 65 -6.42 20.06 21.13
C LEU A 65 -7.84 19.82 20.60
N ASN A 66 -8.88 20.34 21.28
CA ASN A 66 -10.27 20.29 20.83
C ASN A 66 -10.67 21.55 20.04
N GLY A 67 -9.76 22.53 19.91
CA GLY A 67 -9.99 23.75 19.14
C GLY A 67 -10.04 23.51 17.62
N GLU A 68 -10.37 24.58 16.92
CA GLU A 68 -10.42 24.57 15.46
C GLU A 68 -9.04 24.74 14.82
N LEU A 69 -8.89 24.19 13.64
CA LEU A 69 -7.67 24.35 12.84
C LEU A 69 -7.75 25.67 12.06
N VAL A 70 -6.77 26.54 12.25
CA VAL A 70 -6.71 27.86 11.61
C VAL A 70 -6.07 27.74 10.23
N ASP A 71 -6.70 28.30 9.19
CA ASP A 71 -6.10 28.35 7.85
C ASP A 71 -4.75 29.09 7.88
N ARG A 72 -3.76 28.50 7.20
CA ARG A 72 -2.37 28.96 7.21
C ARG A 72 -1.73 29.01 8.61
N GLY A 73 -2.31 28.28 9.59
CA GLY A 73 -1.76 28.16 10.92
C GLY A 73 -0.40 27.47 10.91
N VAL A 74 0.46 27.92 11.81
CA VAL A 74 1.77 27.32 12.05
C VAL A 74 1.76 26.71 13.45
N TYR A 75 2.05 25.43 13.52
CA TYR A 75 2.10 24.67 14.77
C TYR A 75 3.46 24.00 14.90
N ARG A 76 3.94 23.86 16.13
CA ARG A 76 5.18 23.12 16.42
C ARG A 76 4.82 21.90 17.26
N TYR A 77 5.41 20.77 16.88
CA TYR A 77 5.42 19.59 17.73
C TYR A 77 6.62 19.67 18.65
N ASP A 78 6.37 20.09 19.89
CA ASP A 78 7.40 20.30 20.90
C ASP A 78 7.67 18.98 21.65
N VAL A 79 8.92 18.56 21.61
CA VAL A 79 9.40 17.31 22.19
C VAL A 79 10.40 17.63 23.27
N PRO A 80 10.34 16.97 24.44
CA PRO A 80 11.39 17.11 25.47
C PRO A 80 12.76 16.80 24.88
N ASP A 81 13.78 17.48 25.39
CA ASP A 81 15.17 17.34 24.94
C ASP A 81 15.60 15.87 24.86
N GLY A 82 16.25 15.50 23.76
CA GLY A 82 16.75 14.17 23.50
C GLY A 82 17.16 13.95 22.03
N ASN A 83 17.63 12.75 21.72
CA ASN A 83 17.96 12.34 20.36
C ASN A 83 16.68 12.02 19.56
N ILE A 84 15.93 13.06 19.18
CA ILE A 84 14.62 12.95 18.50
C ILE A 84 14.72 12.16 17.20
N LEU A 85 15.82 12.34 16.46
CA LEU A 85 15.97 11.73 15.13
C LEU A 85 16.18 10.22 15.18
N SER A 86 16.68 9.65 16.30
CA SER A 86 16.86 8.19 16.43
C SER A 86 15.52 7.42 16.35
N HIS A 87 14.44 8.05 16.81
CA HIS A 87 13.09 7.47 16.82
C HIS A 87 12.27 7.85 15.58
N ALA A 88 12.74 8.84 14.79
CA ALA A 88 12.01 9.34 13.64
C ALA A 88 11.87 8.28 12.53
N VAL A 89 10.87 8.45 11.68
CA VAL A 89 10.71 7.60 10.50
C VAL A 89 11.87 7.77 9.54
N ASP A 90 12.39 6.67 9.01
CA ASP A 90 13.26 6.69 7.84
C ASP A 90 12.41 6.59 6.56
N PRO A 91 12.33 7.66 5.74
CA PRO A 91 11.60 7.59 4.47
C PRO A 91 12.12 6.52 3.51
N GLY A 92 13.38 6.11 3.69
CA GLY A 92 14.00 5.04 2.90
C GLY A 92 13.37 3.66 3.14
N VAL A 93 12.76 3.41 4.32
CA VAL A 93 12.10 2.13 4.63
C VAL A 93 11.00 1.82 3.62
N ILE A 94 10.25 2.84 3.21
CA ILE A 94 9.04 2.69 2.41
C ILE A 94 9.25 3.20 0.97
N LYS A 95 10.48 3.52 0.59
CA LYS A 95 10.80 3.82 -0.82
C LYS A 95 10.50 2.61 -1.70
N GLN A 96 10.08 2.90 -2.93
CA GLN A 96 9.69 1.97 -3.99
C GLN A 96 10.43 0.63 -3.94
N ARG A 97 9.66 -0.44 -4.23
CA ARG A 97 10.19 -1.78 -4.42
C ARG A 97 11.49 -1.76 -5.23
N THR A 98 12.60 -2.04 -4.60
CA THR A 98 13.68 -2.70 -5.31
C THR A 98 13.17 -4.09 -5.62
N HIS A 99 13.05 -4.44 -6.89
CA HIS A 99 12.67 -5.77 -7.33
C HIS A 99 13.68 -6.78 -6.79
N THR A 100 13.39 -7.35 -5.64
CA THR A 100 14.17 -8.49 -5.16
C THR A 100 13.56 -9.75 -5.76
N HIS A 101 14.18 -10.25 -6.81
CA HIS A 101 13.84 -11.52 -7.46
C HIS A 101 14.03 -12.76 -6.58
N SER A 102 14.35 -12.62 -5.30
CA SER A 102 14.85 -13.73 -4.47
C SER A 102 13.89 -14.27 -3.42
N ALA A 103 12.63 -13.81 -3.36
CA ALA A 103 11.67 -14.52 -2.53
C ALA A 103 11.25 -15.79 -3.25
N THR A 104 11.51 -16.93 -2.65
CA THR A 104 10.89 -18.18 -3.11
C THR A 104 9.38 -18.00 -3.05
N THR A 105 8.67 -18.33 -4.10
CA THR A 105 7.18 -18.28 -4.21
C THR A 105 6.53 -18.86 -2.95
N ALA A 106 7.03 -19.98 -2.43
CA ALA A 106 6.57 -20.64 -1.22
C ALA A 106 6.54 -19.75 0.05
N THR A 107 7.49 -18.82 0.21
CA THR A 107 7.52 -17.96 1.40
C THR A 107 6.44 -16.87 1.36
N ARG A 108 6.11 -16.37 0.16
CA ARG A 108 5.03 -15.39 -0.04
C ARG A 108 3.65 -16.02 0.07
N GLU A 109 3.46 -17.19 -0.49
CA GLU A 109 2.22 -17.96 -0.37
C GLU A 109 1.90 -18.25 1.09
N ASN A 110 2.89 -18.68 1.87
CA ASN A 110 2.71 -18.93 3.31
C ASN A 110 2.29 -17.66 4.09
N PHE A 111 2.83 -16.48 3.75
CA PHE A 111 2.40 -15.22 4.38
C PHE A 111 0.96 -14.88 3.97
N ARG A 112 0.62 -14.94 2.68
CA ARG A 112 -0.72 -14.69 2.15
C ARG A 112 -1.76 -15.60 2.82
N GLU A 113 -1.50 -16.90 2.88
CA GLU A 113 -2.40 -17.87 3.52
C GLU A 113 -2.63 -17.58 5.00
N LYS A 114 -1.57 -17.23 5.74
CA LYS A 114 -1.67 -16.89 7.16
C LYS A 114 -2.51 -15.64 7.41
N VAL A 115 -2.30 -14.57 6.63
CA VAL A 115 -3.11 -13.36 6.78
C VAL A 115 -4.53 -13.58 6.29
N LEU A 116 -4.76 -14.37 5.22
CA LEU A 116 -6.10 -14.77 4.79
C LEU A 116 -6.84 -15.56 5.88
N LYS A 117 -6.18 -16.53 6.52
CA LYS A 117 -6.78 -17.29 7.63
C LYS A 117 -7.18 -16.40 8.82
N ARG A 118 -6.43 -15.33 9.09
CA ARG A 118 -6.75 -14.36 10.14
C ARG A 118 -7.88 -13.42 9.74
N ASP A 119 -7.87 -12.93 8.51
CA ASP A 119 -8.70 -11.82 8.04
C ASP A 119 -9.99 -12.30 7.37
N GLY A 120 -9.98 -13.51 6.81
CA GLY A 120 -11.10 -14.15 6.11
C GLY A 120 -11.25 -13.65 4.67
N ARG A 121 -11.18 -12.34 4.47
CA ARG A 121 -11.34 -11.63 3.20
C ARG A 121 -10.66 -10.27 3.26
N CYS A 122 -10.72 -9.46 2.20
CA CYS A 122 -10.20 -8.11 2.25
C CYS A 122 -10.81 -7.35 3.44
N VAL A 123 -9.96 -6.93 4.37
CA VAL A 123 -10.41 -6.37 5.65
C VAL A 123 -11.26 -5.10 5.50
N TRP A 124 -11.08 -4.33 4.42
CA TRP A 124 -11.79 -3.06 4.20
C TRP A 124 -12.95 -3.17 3.21
N THR A 125 -12.85 -4.00 2.19
CA THR A 125 -13.93 -4.13 1.17
C THR A 125 -14.84 -5.32 1.39
N GLY A 126 -14.37 -6.35 2.11
CA GLY A 126 -15.10 -7.60 2.26
C GLY A 126 -15.07 -8.51 1.03
N ILE A 127 -14.30 -8.18 0.00
CA ILE A 127 -14.09 -8.99 -1.20
C ILE A 127 -13.20 -10.18 -0.85
N ASP A 128 -13.54 -11.37 -1.34
CA ASP A 128 -12.79 -12.60 -1.04
C ASP A 128 -11.43 -12.65 -1.75
N GLU A 129 -11.34 -12.05 -2.94
CA GLU A 129 -10.10 -11.96 -3.68
C GLU A 129 -9.16 -10.91 -3.10
N GLY A 130 -7.90 -11.30 -2.90
CA GLY A 130 -6.90 -10.38 -2.36
C GLY A 130 -5.50 -10.99 -2.26
N VAL A 131 -4.61 -10.19 -1.74
CA VAL A 131 -3.19 -10.51 -1.57
C VAL A 131 -2.74 -10.21 -0.15
N GLY A 132 -1.66 -10.85 0.28
CA GLY A 132 -0.99 -10.49 1.53
C GLY A 132 -0.26 -9.15 1.39
N MET A 133 -0.71 -8.14 2.10
CA MET A 133 -0.17 -6.78 2.11
C MET A 133 0.73 -6.58 3.32
N HIS A 134 2.02 -6.35 3.12
CA HIS A 134 2.96 -6.05 4.20
C HIS A 134 2.89 -4.58 4.62
N ILE A 135 2.89 -4.30 5.93
CA ILE A 135 2.97 -2.93 6.48
C ILE A 135 4.37 -2.39 6.23
N ILE A 136 5.40 -3.10 6.67
CA ILE A 136 6.80 -2.84 6.28
C ILE A 136 7.09 -3.74 5.08
N PRO A 137 7.52 -3.17 3.94
CA PRO A 137 7.66 -3.92 2.69
C PRO A 137 8.57 -5.14 2.82
N TYR A 138 8.16 -6.27 2.26
CA TYR A 138 8.92 -7.53 2.25
C TYR A 138 10.40 -7.36 1.84
N ALA A 139 10.66 -6.50 0.84
CA ALA A 139 12.00 -6.24 0.33
C ALA A 139 12.97 -5.66 1.37
N ARG A 140 12.50 -5.27 2.54
CA ARG A 140 13.34 -4.72 3.61
C ARG A 140 13.96 -5.81 4.47
N GLY A 141 13.33 -6.96 4.60
CA GLY A 141 13.80 -8.06 5.43
C GLY A 141 13.57 -7.86 6.93
N ASP A 142 14.01 -8.86 7.68
CA ASP A 142 13.76 -8.96 9.12
C ASP A 142 14.49 -7.87 9.93
N GLU A 143 15.70 -7.48 9.50
CA GLU A 143 16.53 -6.48 10.19
C GLU A 143 15.85 -5.11 10.31
N TRP A 144 15.07 -4.70 9.30
CA TRP A 144 14.34 -3.45 9.36
C TRP A 144 13.19 -3.46 10.36
N ILE A 145 12.52 -4.60 10.54
CA ILE A 145 11.49 -4.72 11.59
C ILE A 145 12.14 -4.60 12.96
N GLN A 146 13.28 -5.28 13.18
CA GLN A 146 14.01 -5.18 14.44
C GLN A 146 14.43 -3.74 14.72
N LEU A 147 15.04 -3.07 13.75
CA LEU A 147 15.46 -1.67 13.88
C LEU A 147 14.30 -0.74 14.26
N ILE A 148 13.12 -0.92 13.65
CA ILE A 148 11.95 -0.10 13.99
C ILE A 148 11.47 -0.39 15.42
N ILE A 149 11.44 -1.65 15.84
CA ILE A 149 11.00 -2.04 17.18
C ILE A 149 11.98 -1.54 18.26
N GLU A 150 13.27 -1.64 18.01
CA GLU A 150 14.33 -1.23 18.95
C GLU A 150 14.40 0.29 19.12
N ASN A 151 14.19 1.03 18.01
CA ASN A 151 14.32 2.48 18.04
C ASN A 151 13.01 3.22 18.35
N ARG A 152 11.89 2.53 18.57
CA ARG A 152 10.64 3.20 18.92
C ARG A 152 10.09 2.71 20.24
N PRO A 153 9.82 3.63 21.19
CA PRO A 153 9.05 3.28 22.38
C PRO A 153 7.70 2.71 21.95
N ASN A 154 7.35 1.57 22.49
CA ASN A 154 6.07 0.95 22.20
C ASN A 154 5.48 0.31 23.47
N GLU A 155 4.14 0.36 23.57
CA GLU A 155 3.37 -0.24 24.64
C GLU A 155 3.03 -1.71 24.37
N GLU A 156 3.26 -2.17 23.11
CA GLU A 156 3.00 -3.53 22.70
C GLU A 156 4.24 -4.40 22.97
N ASN A 157 4.02 -5.60 23.50
CA ASN A 157 5.11 -6.56 23.60
C ASN A 157 5.41 -7.16 22.22
N LEU A 158 6.30 -6.52 21.48
CA LEU A 158 6.70 -6.92 20.12
C LEU A 158 8.00 -7.73 20.08
N THR A 159 8.54 -8.17 21.21
CA THR A 159 9.80 -8.92 21.29
C THR A 159 9.80 -10.22 20.46
N THR A 160 8.62 -10.79 20.22
CA THR A 160 8.41 -11.98 19.39
C THR A 160 8.22 -11.68 17.90
N LEU A 161 8.08 -10.41 17.51
CA LEU A 161 7.92 -10.02 16.11
C LEU A 161 9.31 -9.85 15.48
N ARG A 162 9.86 -10.93 14.92
CA ARG A 162 11.23 -10.97 14.39
C ARG A 162 11.31 -11.19 12.88
N SER A 163 10.21 -11.56 12.23
CA SER A 163 10.19 -11.84 10.79
C SER A 163 9.36 -10.85 10.03
N ILE A 164 9.82 -10.48 8.84
CA ILE A 164 9.08 -9.66 7.89
C ILE A 164 7.75 -10.34 7.48
N ASN A 165 7.69 -11.67 7.51
CA ASN A 165 6.51 -12.48 7.23
C ASN A 165 5.68 -12.83 8.47
N ASP A 166 5.92 -12.17 9.61
CA ASP A 166 5.00 -12.26 10.74
C ASP A 166 3.65 -11.64 10.35
N ILE A 167 2.55 -12.32 10.68
CA ILE A 167 1.20 -11.86 10.29
C ILE A 167 0.84 -10.50 10.89
N ARG A 168 1.49 -10.11 11.99
CA ARG A 168 1.34 -8.77 12.58
C ARG A 168 1.94 -7.66 11.71
N ASN A 169 2.77 -8.02 10.72
CA ASN A 169 3.29 -7.10 9.71
C ASN A 169 2.39 -7.02 8.47
N GLY A 170 1.11 -7.33 8.53
CA GLY A 170 0.32 -7.19 7.32
C GLY A 170 -1.19 -7.37 7.47
N PHE A 171 -1.84 -7.30 6.33
CA PHE A 171 -3.28 -7.46 6.12
C PHE A 171 -3.55 -8.32 4.88
N TYR A 172 -4.74 -8.89 4.81
CA TYR A 172 -5.28 -9.37 3.55
C TYR A 172 -6.13 -8.26 2.91
N ALA A 173 -5.75 -7.83 1.72
CA ALA A 173 -6.36 -6.70 1.03
C ALA A 173 -6.48 -6.96 -0.47
N THR A 174 -7.44 -6.28 -1.14
CA THR A 174 -7.49 -6.29 -2.61
C THR A 174 -6.20 -5.74 -3.20
N ALA A 175 -5.84 -6.21 -4.41
CA ALA A 175 -4.67 -5.72 -5.12
C ALA A 175 -4.74 -4.20 -5.38
N GLU A 176 -5.94 -3.64 -5.59
CA GLU A 176 -6.15 -2.20 -5.77
C GLU A 176 -5.69 -1.41 -4.53
N ILE A 177 -6.16 -1.81 -3.33
CA ILE A 177 -5.75 -1.15 -2.07
C ILE A 177 -4.25 -1.33 -1.83
N HIS A 178 -3.73 -2.54 -2.02
CA HIS A 178 -2.31 -2.81 -1.77
C HIS A 178 -1.41 -2.03 -2.72
N VAL A 179 -1.56 -2.25 -4.03
CA VAL A 179 -0.59 -1.78 -5.03
C VAL A 179 -0.78 -0.32 -5.39
N HIS A 180 -2.04 0.11 -5.60
CA HIS A 180 -2.31 1.45 -6.12
C HIS A 180 -2.47 2.52 -5.04
N PHE A 181 -2.79 2.11 -3.81
CA PHE A 181 -3.03 3.09 -2.75
C PHE A 181 -2.01 2.97 -1.61
N PHE A 182 -1.87 1.80 -1.00
CA PHE A 182 -1.03 1.62 0.19
C PHE A 182 0.46 1.65 -0.13
N ASP A 183 0.94 0.91 -1.14
CA ASP A 183 2.35 0.91 -1.54
C ASP A 183 2.77 2.26 -2.10
N GLN A 184 1.84 2.97 -2.73
CA GLN A 184 2.07 4.34 -3.19
C GLN A 184 1.94 5.38 -2.08
N GLN A 185 1.57 4.96 -0.86
CA GLN A 185 1.39 5.84 0.31
C GLN A 185 0.33 6.93 0.09
N LYS A 186 -0.68 6.65 -0.74
CA LYS A 186 -1.85 7.51 -0.92
C LYS A 186 -2.84 7.35 0.22
N VAL A 187 -2.84 6.16 0.83
CA VAL A 187 -3.60 5.83 2.03
C VAL A 187 -2.66 5.34 3.13
N ALA A 188 -3.10 5.48 4.36
CA ALA A 188 -2.47 4.90 5.53
C ALA A 188 -3.51 4.28 6.45
N VAL A 189 -3.09 3.40 7.35
CA VAL A 189 -3.97 2.76 8.33
C VAL A 189 -3.71 3.35 9.70
N LEU A 190 -4.73 4.01 10.24
CA LEU A 190 -4.75 4.53 11.61
C LEU A 190 -5.21 3.43 12.56
N ALA A 191 -4.43 3.12 13.58
CA ALA A 191 -4.85 2.26 14.69
C ALA A 191 -5.26 3.10 15.90
N THR A 192 -6.47 2.89 16.41
CA THR A 192 -6.98 3.51 17.64
C THR A 192 -7.58 2.48 18.60
N PRO A 193 -7.58 2.71 19.94
CA PRO A 193 -6.95 3.85 20.60
C PRO A 193 -5.43 3.82 20.49
N ASN A 194 -4.80 4.98 20.59
CA ASN A 194 -3.36 5.15 20.70
C ASN A 194 -3.08 6.24 21.76
N PRO A 195 -1.82 6.55 22.13
CA PRO A 195 -1.51 7.53 23.16
C PRO A 195 -2.11 8.93 22.97
N ILE A 196 -2.55 9.26 21.74
CA ILE A 196 -3.07 10.59 21.39
C ILE A 196 -4.55 10.57 21.00
N LEU A 197 -4.95 9.59 20.18
CA LEU A 197 -6.30 9.50 19.61
C LEU A 197 -7.10 8.36 20.26
N LYS A 198 -8.35 8.68 20.62
CA LYS A 198 -9.36 7.70 21.01
C LYS A 198 -10.10 7.17 19.77
N THR A 199 -10.79 6.06 19.89
CA THR A 199 -11.67 5.54 18.82
C THR A 199 -12.78 6.51 18.44
N THR A 200 -13.25 7.31 19.39
CA THR A 200 -14.29 8.35 19.23
C THR A 200 -13.79 9.65 18.58
N ASP A 201 -12.48 9.83 18.44
CA ASP A 201 -11.92 11.00 17.77
C ASP A 201 -11.97 10.85 16.23
N ILE A 202 -12.27 9.65 15.75
CA ILE A 202 -12.36 9.33 14.32
C ILE A 202 -13.84 9.34 13.91
N PRO A 203 -14.21 9.93 12.76
CA PRO A 203 -15.58 9.92 12.28
C PRO A 203 -16.23 8.53 12.32
N ASP A 204 -17.53 8.49 12.39
CA ASP A 204 -18.30 7.25 12.48
C ASP A 204 -17.89 6.25 11.40
N ARG A 205 -18.00 4.97 11.74
CA ARG A 205 -17.68 3.88 10.82
C ARG A 205 -18.53 4.00 9.55
N HIS A 206 -17.86 3.83 8.42
CA HIS A 206 -18.58 3.59 7.20
C HIS A 206 -19.37 2.28 7.32
N GLN A 207 -20.69 2.38 7.24
CA GLN A 207 -21.57 1.21 7.33
C GLN A 207 -21.45 0.39 6.05
N ARG A 208 -21.14 -0.88 6.22
CA ARG A 208 -21.17 -1.88 5.15
C ARG A 208 -21.81 -3.17 5.66
N GLN A 209 -22.39 -3.94 4.78
CA GLN A 209 -22.86 -5.27 5.09
C GLN A 209 -21.64 -6.16 5.37
N LEU A 210 -21.61 -6.77 6.55
CA LEU A 210 -20.58 -7.74 6.92
C LEU A 210 -21.04 -9.14 6.60
N ALA A 211 -20.13 -10.01 6.26
CA ALA A 211 -20.38 -11.44 6.25
C ALA A 211 -20.34 -11.99 7.68
N ASP A 212 -20.99 -13.11 7.91
CA ASP A 212 -21.19 -13.70 9.25
C ASP A 212 -19.90 -14.11 9.96
N ASP A 213 -18.86 -14.42 9.17
CA ASP A 213 -17.56 -14.90 9.65
C ASP A 213 -16.58 -13.80 10.03
N VAL A 214 -16.89 -12.53 9.79
CA VAL A 214 -16.03 -11.39 10.11
C VAL A 214 -16.73 -10.37 11.01
N SER A 215 -15.94 -9.66 11.80
CA SER A 215 -16.46 -8.61 12.67
C SER A 215 -15.46 -7.49 12.88
N TYR A 216 -15.96 -6.32 13.28
CA TYR A 216 -15.11 -5.26 13.78
C TYR A 216 -14.50 -5.65 15.13
N PRO A 217 -13.22 -5.30 15.41
CA PRO A 217 -12.68 -5.42 16.75
C PRO A 217 -13.50 -4.57 17.73
N PRO A 218 -13.86 -5.07 18.93
CA PRO A 218 -14.68 -4.32 19.89
C PRO A 218 -13.96 -3.11 20.49
N ASP A 219 -12.66 -3.27 20.78
CA ASP A 219 -11.89 -2.29 21.57
C ASP A 219 -10.89 -1.47 20.71
N SER A 220 -10.91 -1.65 19.41
CA SER A 220 -9.96 -0.98 18.53
C SER A 220 -10.52 -0.77 17.13
N ARG A 221 -9.97 0.21 16.43
CA ARG A 221 -10.26 0.47 15.02
C ARG A 221 -8.94 0.44 14.24
N TYR A 222 -8.97 -0.14 13.05
CA TYR A 222 -7.90 -0.12 12.05
C TYR A 222 -8.46 0.54 10.81
N THR A 223 -8.35 1.85 10.79
CA THR A 223 -9.09 2.72 9.88
C THR A 223 -8.23 3.09 8.68
N LEU A 224 -8.66 2.72 7.48
CA LEU A 224 -8.02 3.14 6.23
C LEU A 224 -8.36 4.60 5.95
N GLN A 225 -7.34 5.43 5.80
CA GLN A 225 -7.48 6.87 5.62
C GLN A 225 -6.74 7.35 4.38
N TRP A 226 -7.40 8.17 3.58
CA TRP A 226 -6.76 8.87 2.47
C TRP A 226 -5.95 10.05 2.99
N ILE A 227 -4.66 10.03 2.73
CA ILE A 227 -3.72 11.13 3.03
C ILE A 227 -3.35 11.94 1.80
N THR A 228 -3.89 11.58 0.66
CA THR A 228 -3.92 12.39 -0.57
C THR A 228 -5.36 12.52 -1.05
N THR A 229 -5.64 13.50 -1.89
CA THR A 229 -6.94 13.58 -2.54
C THR A 229 -7.10 12.40 -3.51
N PRO A 230 -8.17 11.59 -3.41
CA PRO A 230 -8.44 10.53 -4.36
C PRO A 230 -8.58 11.08 -5.78
N SER A 231 -8.10 10.32 -6.77
CA SER A 231 -8.09 10.75 -8.17
C SER A 231 -9.48 10.86 -8.80
N SER A 232 -10.46 10.15 -8.26
CA SER A 232 -11.83 10.17 -8.75
C SER A 232 -12.84 9.90 -7.65
N ARG A 233 -14.10 10.31 -7.88
CA ARG A 233 -15.22 10.02 -7.00
C ARG A 233 -15.47 8.50 -6.93
N SER A 234 -15.39 7.79 -8.03
CA SER A 234 -15.58 6.33 -8.07
C SER A 234 -14.54 5.58 -7.24
N THR A 235 -13.32 6.07 -7.15
CA THR A 235 -12.29 5.52 -6.24
C THR A 235 -12.71 5.69 -4.77
N LEU A 236 -13.24 6.86 -4.42
CA LEU A 236 -13.70 7.13 -3.04
C LEU A 236 -14.95 6.31 -2.68
N GLU A 237 -15.83 6.03 -3.65
CA GLU A 237 -17.01 5.18 -3.46
C GLU A 237 -16.61 3.70 -3.21
N ARG A 238 -15.61 3.17 -3.93
CA ARG A 238 -15.10 1.81 -3.72
C ARG A 238 -14.23 1.66 -2.47
N THR A 239 -13.47 2.70 -2.15
CA THR A 239 -12.58 2.73 -0.99
C THR A 239 -12.85 4.00 -0.19
N PRO A 240 -13.93 4.03 0.62
CA PRO A 240 -14.30 5.19 1.39
C PRO A 240 -13.21 5.59 2.38
N ASN A 241 -13.14 6.89 2.69
CA ASN A 241 -12.29 7.37 3.78
C ASN A 241 -12.84 6.89 5.13
N ASN A 242 -11.98 6.73 6.11
CA ASN A 242 -12.32 6.24 7.45
C ASN A 242 -13.00 4.85 7.43
N ASN A 243 -12.63 4.00 6.48
CA ASN A 243 -13.15 2.64 6.37
C ASN A 243 -12.44 1.70 7.35
N ASP A 244 -13.18 1.12 8.28
CA ASP A 244 -12.65 0.25 9.32
C ASP A 244 -12.44 -1.18 8.83
N ALA A 245 -11.33 -1.78 9.26
CA ALA A 245 -11.02 -3.16 8.99
C ALA A 245 -11.87 -4.11 9.83
N THR A 246 -12.30 -5.22 9.21
CA THR A 246 -12.92 -6.38 9.86
C THR A 246 -11.99 -7.57 9.83
N PHE A 247 -12.15 -8.51 10.75
CA PHE A 247 -11.31 -9.70 10.87
C PHE A 247 -12.16 -10.92 11.22
N ALA A 248 -11.78 -12.08 10.67
CA ALA A 248 -12.36 -13.36 11.06
C ALA A 248 -11.82 -13.82 12.42
N ASN A 249 -10.51 -13.63 12.66
CA ASN A 249 -9.88 -13.98 13.92
C ASN A 249 -9.47 -12.75 14.71
N ARG A 250 -9.91 -12.68 15.98
CA ARG A 250 -9.67 -11.52 16.86
C ARG A 250 -8.32 -11.55 17.58
N ARG A 251 -7.56 -12.64 17.55
CA ARG A 251 -6.42 -12.83 18.47
C ARG A 251 -5.12 -12.17 18.01
N GLN A 252 -4.82 -12.12 16.72
CA GLN A 252 -3.53 -11.63 16.21
C GLN A 252 -3.72 -10.47 15.25
N LYS A 253 -3.87 -9.28 15.81
CA LYS A 253 -4.04 -8.05 15.04
C LYS A 253 -2.70 -7.56 14.46
N PRO A 254 -2.72 -6.74 13.41
CA PRO A 254 -1.56 -6.01 12.95
C PRO A 254 -0.92 -5.18 14.06
N ALA A 255 0.41 -5.12 14.10
CA ALA A 255 1.14 -4.36 15.11
C ALA A 255 0.91 -2.85 14.93
N ARG A 256 0.40 -2.18 15.97
CA ARG A 256 0.08 -0.75 15.94
C ARG A 256 1.33 0.08 15.71
N LEU A 257 2.47 -0.29 16.33
CA LEU A 257 3.75 0.38 16.13
C LEU A 257 4.12 0.48 14.65
N LEU A 258 4.02 -0.64 13.90
CA LEU A 258 4.33 -0.66 12.47
C LEU A 258 3.37 0.20 11.66
N LEU A 259 2.09 0.23 12.06
CA LEU A 259 1.08 1.09 11.42
C LEU A 259 1.37 2.57 11.64
N HIS A 260 1.69 2.97 12.88
CA HIS A 260 2.05 4.36 13.20
C HIS A 260 3.33 4.79 12.49
N TYR A 261 4.32 3.89 12.42
CA TYR A 261 5.54 4.13 11.64
C TYR A 261 5.22 4.34 10.16
N ARG A 262 4.42 3.45 9.56
CA ARG A 262 3.99 3.56 8.16
C ARG A 262 3.17 4.82 7.91
N TYR A 263 2.32 5.20 8.85
CA TYR A 263 1.50 6.42 8.78
C TYR A 263 2.39 7.66 8.75
N GLY A 264 3.35 7.76 9.67
CA GLY A 264 4.34 8.84 9.69
C GLY A 264 5.16 8.93 8.41
N ALA A 265 5.63 7.79 7.89
CA ALA A 265 6.39 7.77 6.63
C ALA A 265 5.54 8.22 5.44
N ALA A 266 4.26 7.87 5.41
CA ALA A 266 3.34 8.32 4.37
C ALA A 266 3.05 9.83 4.47
N ALA A 267 2.92 10.38 5.68
CA ALA A 267 2.81 11.81 5.92
C ALA A 267 4.07 12.57 5.44
N VAL A 268 5.26 12.05 5.77
CA VAL A 268 6.54 12.64 5.30
C VAL A 268 6.64 12.63 3.79
N LYS A 269 6.25 11.55 3.13
CA LYS A 269 6.29 11.46 1.66
C LYS A 269 5.39 12.50 1.00
N ASN A 270 4.16 12.66 1.51
CA ASN A 270 3.15 13.48 0.84
C ASN A 270 3.20 14.97 1.24
N TRP A 271 3.62 15.26 2.48
CA TRP A 271 3.54 16.60 3.06
C TRP A 271 4.90 17.13 3.52
N GLY A 272 5.94 16.29 3.56
CA GLY A 272 7.26 16.66 4.09
C GLY A 272 7.99 17.68 3.24
N LYS A 273 8.59 18.65 3.93
CA LYS A 273 9.53 19.62 3.37
C LYS A 273 10.89 19.45 4.04
N ASN A 274 11.96 19.63 3.28
CA ASN A 274 13.33 19.42 3.74
C ASN A 274 13.63 17.99 4.24
N VAL A 275 12.97 16.97 3.65
CA VAL A 275 13.07 15.55 4.03
C VAL A 275 14.50 15.02 4.00
N ALA A 276 15.41 15.70 3.30
CA ALA A 276 16.82 15.34 3.23
C ALA A 276 17.47 15.18 4.63
N VAL A 277 17.05 15.97 5.62
CA VAL A 277 17.54 15.88 7.00
C VAL A 277 17.32 14.50 7.59
N LEU A 278 16.11 13.94 7.44
CA LEU A 278 15.80 12.58 7.90
C LEU A 278 16.59 11.52 7.15
N ILE A 279 16.70 11.68 5.82
CA ILE A 279 17.43 10.73 4.96
C ILE A 279 18.89 10.66 5.35
N GLN A 280 19.53 11.82 5.52
CA GLN A 280 20.95 11.93 5.89
C GLN A 280 21.23 11.34 7.28
N TYR A 281 20.34 11.59 8.26
CA TYR A 281 20.49 11.04 9.59
C TYR A 281 20.44 9.51 9.60
N HIS A 282 19.49 8.89 8.90
CA HIS A 282 19.30 7.45 8.92
C HIS A 282 20.27 6.70 8.01
N GLN A 283 20.82 7.34 6.97
CA GLN A 283 21.63 6.67 5.94
C GLN A 283 22.77 5.80 6.49
N PRO A 284 23.57 6.25 7.50
CA PRO A 284 24.67 5.45 8.04
C PRO A 284 24.22 4.20 8.81
N ASN A 285 23.00 4.23 9.37
CA ASN A 285 22.48 3.19 10.27
C ASN A 285 21.50 2.23 9.58
N ARG A 286 21.32 2.35 8.27
CA ARG A 286 20.43 1.45 7.53
C ARG A 286 21.02 0.06 7.46
N PRO A 287 20.22 -0.99 7.75
CA PRO A 287 20.62 -2.35 7.47
C PRO A 287 21.02 -2.51 6.01
N SER A 288 22.05 -3.28 5.77
CA SER A 288 22.45 -3.65 4.42
C SER A 288 21.29 -4.36 3.74
N VAL A 289 20.82 -3.83 2.62
CA VAL A 289 19.83 -4.56 1.82
C VAL A 289 20.55 -5.84 1.35
N PRO A 290 20.03 -7.03 1.66
CA PRO A 290 20.65 -8.26 1.20
C PRO A 290 20.81 -8.18 -0.32
N THR A 291 22.07 -8.16 -0.78
CA THR A 291 22.35 -8.23 -2.21
C THR A 291 21.82 -9.58 -2.67
N PRO A 292 20.93 -9.66 -3.68
CA PRO A 292 20.50 -10.95 -4.20
C PRO A 292 21.74 -11.76 -4.55
N ALA A 293 21.82 -12.97 -4.02
CA ALA A 293 22.92 -13.87 -4.41
C ALA A 293 22.93 -13.93 -5.95
N PRO A 294 24.11 -13.78 -6.58
CA PRO A 294 24.20 -13.85 -8.04
C PRO A 294 23.58 -15.17 -8.48
N MET A 295 22.47 -15.07 -9.23
CA MET A 295 21.84 -16.28 -9.77
C MET A 295 22.85 -16.98 -10.67
N GLY A 296 23.31 -18.13 -10.21
CA GLY A 296 24.15 -19.00 -11.04
C GLY A 296 23.42 -19.29 -12.36
N PRO A 297 24.13 -19.31 -13.50
CA PRO A 297 23.54 -19.28 -14.85
C PRO A 297 22.70 -20.52 -15.24
N SER A 298 22.48 -21.49 -14.35
CA SER A 298 22.05 -22.81 -14.78
C SER A 298 20.57 -23.17 -14.69
N LYS A 299 19.75 -22.51 -13.87
CA LYS A 299 18.36 -22.98 -13.68
C LYS A 299 17.31 -22.28 -14.59
N ALA A 300 17.51 -21.02 -14.94
CA ALA A 300 16.53 -20.29 -15.77
C ALA A 300 16.47 -20.79 -17.23
N LYS A 301 17.60 -21.24 -17.79
CA LYS A 301 17.63 -21.81 -19.15
C LYS A 301 16.93 -23.17 -19.24
N HIS A 302 16.98 -23.97 -18.16
CA HIS A 302 16.41 -25.33 -18.17
C HIS A 302 14.88 -25.30 -18.08
N VAL A 303 14.32 -24.45 -17.22
CA VAL A 303 12.85 -24.29 -17.07
C VAL A 303 12.22 -23.73 -18.35
N ARG A 304 12.85 -22.74 -19.00
CA ARG A 304 12.35 -22.17 -20.26
C ARG A 304 12.37 -23.19 -21.41
N SER A 305 13.41 -24.02 -21.48
CA SER A 305 13.52 -25.07 -22.54
C SER A 305 12.51 -26.22 -22.34
N VAL A 306 12.18 -26.56 -21.09
CA VAL A 306 11.18 -27.59 -20.77
C VAL A 306 9.77 -27.10 -21.10
N SER A 307 9.43 -25.85 -20.80
CA SER A 307 8.14 -25.27 -21.13
C SER A 307 7.92 -25.16 -22.65
N ILE A 308 8.93 -24.75 -23.39
CA ILE A 308 8.83 -24.66 -24.86
C ILE A 308 8.64 -26.06 -25.49
N LYS A 309 9.41 -27.06 -25.03
CA LYS A 309 9.28 -28.44 -25.52
C LYS A 309 7.92 -29.06 -25.19
N LYS A 310 7.36 -28.78 -24.01
CA LYS A 310 6.03 -29.27 -23.60
C LYS A 310 4.93 -28.64 -24.48
N ARG A 311 5.07 -27.35 -24.83
CA ARG A 311 4.13 -26.61 -25.69
C ARG A 311 4.19 -27.09 -27.15
N GLU A 312 5.38 -27.35 -27.69
CA GLU A 312 5.53 -27.93 -29.02
C GLU A 312 5.01 -29.35 -29.12
N LYS A 313 5.22 -30.19 -28.07
CA LYS A 313 4.66 -31.55 -28.02
C LYS A 313 3.14 -31.52 -28.03
N ARG A 314 2.51 -30.65 -27.24
CA ARG A 314 1.05 -30.50 -27.16
C ARG A 314 0.46 -30.04 -28.50
N ARG A 315 1.08 -29.06 -29.17
CA ARG A 315 0.65 -28.61 -30.50
C ARG A 315 0.71 -29.72 -31.55
N ARG A 316 1.74 -30.59 -31.51
CA ARG A 316 1.87 -31.73 -32.42
C ARG A 316 0.87 -32.83 -32.12
N GLU A 317 0.45 -33.00 -30.87
CA GLU A 317 -0.62 -33.93 -30.48
C GLU A 317 -1.98 -33.40 -30.94
N GLU A 318 -2.29 -32.14 -30.77
CA GLU A 318 -3.52 -31.48 -31.27
C GLU A 318 -3.61 -31.50 -32.79
N GLU A 319 -2.50 -31.30 -33.53
CA GLU A 319 -2.43 -31.42 -34.98
C GLU A 319 -2.65 -32.88 -35.50
N ARG A 320 -2.30 -33.88 -34.67
CA ARG A 320 -2.54 -35.29 -34.99
C ARG A 320 -3.98 -35.73 -34.72
N GLU A 321 -4.60 -35.25 -33.66
CA GLU A 321 -5.99 -35.53 -33.32
C GLU A 321 -6.98 -34.85 -34.28
N GLY A 322 -6.64 -33.66 -34.79
CA GLY A 322 -7.45 -32.94 -35.78
C GLY A 322 -7.41 -33.56 -37.18
N ALA A 323 -6.43 -34.40 -37.50
CA ALA A 323 -6.30 -35.05 -38.81
C ALA A 323 -7.03 -36.41 -38.91
N GLY A 324 -7.57 -36.92 -37.80
CA GLY A 324 -8.23 -38.24 -37.71
C GLY A 324 -9.75 -38.24 -37.73
N ALA A 325 -10.41 -37.10 -37.72
CA ALA A 325 -11.86 -36.99 -37.64
C ALA A 325 -12.54 -36.72 -39.00
N GLY A 326 -12.36 -37.62 -39.91
CA GLY A 326 -13.12 -37.67 -41.15
C GLY A 326 -13.52 -39.09 -41.47
N MET A 327 -14.78 -39.44 -41.32
CA MET A 327 -15.49 -40.68 -41.61
C MET A 327 -15.76 -41.61 -40.41
N GLU A 328 -16.96 -41.56 -39.86
CA GLU A 328 -17.98 -42.60 -40.06
C GLU A 328 -19.24 -42.30 -39.24
N GLN A 329 -20.35 -42.57 -39.88
CA GLN A 329 -21.73 -42.42 -39.43
C GLN A 329 -22.20 -43.58 -38.55
N ALA A 330 -23.20 -43.27 -37.74
CA ALA A 330 -24.30 -44.09 -37.30
C ALA A 330 -24.19 -44.93 -36.03
N GLY A 331 -25.11 -44.63 -35.15
CA GLY A 331 -25.85 -45.64 -34.37
C GLY A 331 -25.50 -45.84 -32.91
N GLY A 332 -26.43 -45.54 -32.03
CA GLY A 332 -26.49 -46.18 -30.75
C GLY A 332 -26.78 -45.28 -29.56
N ARG A 333 -28.06 -45.25 -29.14
CA ARG A 333 -28.54 -44.88 -27.79
C ARG A 333 -27.76 -45.60 -26.70
N ASN A 334 -27.37 -45.01 -25.64
CA ASN A 334 -27.89 -45.29 -24.30
C ASN A 334 -27.29 -44.37 -23.22
N GLU A 335 -28.12 -44.15 -22.29
CA GLU A 335 -28.13 -43.56 -20.98
C GLU A 335 -26.86 -43.65 -20.12
N GLY A 336 -26.66 -42.63 -19.30
CA GLY A 336 -26.13 -42.82 -17.94
C GLY A 336 -24.91 -42.02 -17.56
N GLY A 337 -25.09 -41.02 -16.72
CA GLY A 337 -24.19 -40.83 -15.59
C GLY A 337 -23.18 -39.72 -15.65
N THR A 338 -23.57 -38.58 -15.10
CA THR A 338 -22.79 -37.74 -14.13
C THR A 338 -21.30 -37.95 -14.07
N SER A 339 -20.59 -36.89 -14.32
CA SER A 339 -19.27 -36.48 -13.81
C SER A 339 -18.35 -35.98 -14.90
N ALA A 340 -18.51 -34.73 -15.30
CA ALA A 340 -17.53 -34.04 -16.15
C ALA A 340 -17.52 -32.50 -15.93
N ALA A 341 -17.82 -32.04 -14.72
CA ALA A 341 -17.84 -30.59 -14.42
C ALA A 341 -16.63 -30.10 -13.62
N THR A 342 -15.65 -30.94 -13.27
CA THR A 342 -14.55 -30.58 -12.39
C THR A 342 -13.17 -30.47 -13.06
N ALA A 343 -13.08 -30.71 -14.35
CA ALA A 343 -11.77 -30.73 -15.04
C ALA A 343 -11.44 -29.48 -15.86
N VAL A 344 -12.37 -28.52 -16.02
CA VAL A 344 -12.17 -27.34 -16.89
C VAL A 344 -11.68 -26.11 -16.13
N GLU A 345 -11.88 -26.03 -14.81
CA GLU A 345 -11.45 -24.85 -14.02
C GLU A 345 -9.96 -24.84 -13.64
N SER A 346 -9.25 -25.96 -13.73
CA SER A 346 -7.82 -25.99 -13.38
C SER A 346 -6.86 -25.58 -14.52
N GLU A 347 -7.33 -25.55 -15.76
CA GLU A 347 -6.46 -25.24 -16.91
C GLU A 347 -6.36 -23.72 -17.22
N ALA A 348 -7.29 -22.89 -16.75
CA ALA A 348 -7.25 -21.45 -16.95
C ALA A 348 -6.32 -20.72 -15.97
N GLN A 349 -5.95 -21.35 -14.84
CA GLN A 349 -5.07 -20.77 -13.84
C GLN A 349 -3.57 -20.87 -14.17
N ASP A 350 -3.18 -21.76 -15.09
CA ASP A 350 -1.78 -21.97 -15.47
C ASP A 350 -1.25 -20.97 -16.52
N ILE A 351 -2.08 -20.07 -17.07
CA ILE A 351 -1.72 -19.18 -18.18
C ILE A 351 -1.05 -17.88 -17.68
N TRP A 352 -1.32 -17.46 -16.45
CA TRP A 352 -0.78 -16.25 -15.86
C TRP A 352 -0.22 -16.55 -14.48
N ASP A 353 1.11 -16.63 -14.34
CA ASP A 353 1.69 -16.64 -13.01
C ASP A 353 1.61 -15.22 -12.41
N GLU A 354 1.66 -15.10 -11.08
CA GLU A 354 1.62 -13.79 -10.40
C GLU A 354 2.76 -12.87 -10.88
N HIS A 355 3.81 -13.44 -11.44
CA HIS A 355 4.95 -12.73 -11.99
C HIS A 355 4.63 -12.14 -13.37
N ASP A 356 3.92 -12.86 -14.21
CA ASP A 356 3.45 -12.39 -15.53
C ASP A 356 2.39 -11.30 -15.36
N VAL A 357 1.48 -11.44 -14.39
CA VAL A 357 0.53 -10.39 -14.01
C VAL A 357 1.25 -9.15 -13.49
N MET A 358 2.26 -9.33 -12.63
CA MET A 358 3.08 -8.22 -12.12
C MET A 358 3.88 -7.54 -13.23
N LEU A 359 4.52 -8.29 -14.12
CA LEU A 359 5.24 -7.76 -15.27
C LEU A 359 4.31 -7.06 -16.26
N PHE A 360 3.10 -7.56 -16.46
CA PHE A 360 2.07 -6.93 -17.28
C PHE A 360 1.64 -5.58 -16.71
N PHE A 361 1.32 -5.52 -15.42
CA PHE A 361 0.92 -4.27 -14.76
C PHE A 361 2.08 -3.26 -14.60
N TRP A 362 3.31 -3.72 -14.44
CA TRP A 362 4.47 -2.83 -14.23
C TRP A 362 5.22 -2.48 -15.51
N GLY A 363 4.76 -2.97 -16.64
CA GLY A 363 5.24 -2.50 -17.94
C GLY A 363 6.71 -2.81 -18.27
N ASN A 364 7.29 -3.83 -17.63
CA ASN A 364 8.65 -4.25 -17.91
C ASN A 364 8.76 -5.39 -18.94
N SER A 365 7.64 -5.92 -19.41
CA SER A 365 7.66 -6.84 -20.54
C SER A 365 7.77 -6.06 -21.85
N LYS A 366 8.50 -6.60 -22.83
CA LYS A 366 8.64 -6.01 -24.17
C LYS A 366 7.26 -5.75 -24.79
N ALA A 367 6.31 -6.66 -24.63
CA ALA A 367 4.93 -6.52 -25.10
C ALA A 367 4.15 -5.39 -24.43
N ALA A 368 4.40 -5.08 -23.17
CA ALA A 368 3.76 -3.96 -22.48
C ALA A 368 4.38 -2.62 -22.88
N GLN A 369 5.69 -2.58 -23.15
CA GLN A 369 6.37 -1.40 -23.69
C GLN A 369 5.90 -1.10 -25.11
N GLU A 370 5.80 -2.11 -25.96
CA GLU A 370 5.27 -1.98 -27.34
C GLU A 370 3.80 -1.51 -27.34
N ARG A 371 2.98 -1.99 -26.41
CA ARG A 371 1.59 -1.55 -26.25
C ARG A 371 1.50 -0.09 -25.82
N ARG A 372 2.28 0.34 -24.82
CA ARG A 372 2.35 1.76 -24.42
C ARG A 372 2.83 2.66 -25.56
N ALA A 373 3.88 2.25 -26.26
CA ALA A 373 4.36 3.02 -27.40
C ALA A 373 3.28 3.18 -28.49
N LYS A 374 2.47 2.13 -28.70
CA LYS A 374 1.32 2.19 -29.61
C LYS A 374 0.22 3.11 -29.07
N GLU A 375 -0.17 2.97 -27.81
CA GLU A 375 -1.17 3.85 -27.19
C GLU A 375 -0.74 5.31 -27.17
N GLU A 376 0.54 5.59 -26.92
CA GLU A 376 1.09 6.94 -27.01
C GLU A 376 1.08 7.48 -28.46
N ALA A 377 1.36 6.64 -29.45
CA ALA A 377 1.29 7.01 -30.86
C ALA A 377 -0.16 7.29 -31.30
N ASP A 378 -1.09 6.42 -30.92
CA ASP A 378 -2.53 6.57 -31.22
C ASP A 378 -3.09 7.84 -30.54
N HIS A 379 -2.68 8.10 -29.29
CA HIS A 379 -3.08 9.32 -28.56
C HIS A 379 -2.49 10.58 -29.20
N ARG A 380 -1.26 10.54 -29.67
CA ARG A 380 -0.60 11.65 -30.38
C ARG A 380 -1.31 11.95 -31.68
N GLU A 381 -1.64 10.92 -32.47
CA GLU A 381 -2.41 11.04 -33.70
C GLU A 381 -3.81 11.62 -33.44
N TYR A 382 -4.48 11.17 -32.35
CA TYR A 382 -5.76 11.74 -31.92
C TYR A 382 -5.65 13.23 -31.60
N LEU A 383 -4.63 13.65 -30.88
CA LEU A 383 -4.40 15.05 -30.52
C LEU A 383 -4.07 15.89 -31.74
N GLU A 384 -3.33 15.37 -32.74
CA GLU A 384 -3.05 16.06 -33.98
C GLU A 384 -4.32 16.23 -34.83
N LYS A 385 -5.16 15.19 -34.96
CA LYS A 385 -6.47 15.29 -35.60
C LYS A 385 -7.37 16.29 -34.90
N TRP A 386 -7.38 16.32 -33.59
CA TRP A 386 -8.15 17.30 -32.82
C TRP A 386 -7.65 18.73 -33.06
N ARG A 387 -6.33 18.94 -33.03
CA ARG A 387 -5.72 20.27 -33.32
C ARG A 387 -5.96 20.74 -34.74
N SER A 388 -5.95 19.87 -35.72
CA SER A 388 -6.22 20.21 -37.11
C SER A 388 -7.71 20.47 -37.40
N GLY A 389 -8.62 19.93 -36.56
CA GLY A 389 -10.07 20.12 -36.67
C GLY A 389 -10.61 21.36 -35.96
N ILE A 390 -9.81 22.12 -35.24
CA ILE A 390 -10.26 23.37 -34.60
C ILE A 390 -10.26 24.48 -35.65
N PRO A 391 -11.42 25.04 -36.04
CA PRO A 391 -11.46 26.18 -36.92
C PRO A 391 -10.75 27.35 -36.25
N ARG A 392 -9.69 27.87 -36.89
CA ARG A 392 -9.05 29.13 -36.46
C ARG A 392 -10.10 30.21 -36.53
N ASN A 393 -10.59 30.67 -35.40
CA ASN A 393 -11.52 31.76 -35.29
C ASN A 393 -10.81 33.05 -35.82
N PRO A 394 -11.28 33.68 -36.91
CA PRO A 394 -10.69 34.93 -37.35
C PRO A 394 -11.37 36.09 -36.62
N LEU A 395 -11.00 36.28 -35.38
CA LEU A 395 -11.31 37.51 -34.65
C LEU A 395 -10.02 38.09 -34.09
N ASN A 396 -9.42 38.92 -34.91
CA ASN A 396 -8.73 40.16 -34.52
C ASN A 396 -8.34 40.92 -35.79
N VAL A 397 -9.26 41.82 -36.20
CA VAL A 397 -8.92 43.08 -36.86
C VAL A 397 -9.46 44.18 -35.94
#